data_6bb2b1e090acd1ff4d84b3f947ceb5cf
#
_entry.id   6bb2b1e090acd1ff4d84b3f947ceb5cf
#
_cell.length_a   1.000
_cell.length_b   1.000
_cell.length_c   1.000
_cell.angle_alpha   90.00
_cell.angle_beta   90.00
_cell.angle_gamma   90.00
#
_symmetry.space_group_name_H-M   'P 1'
#
loop_
_entity.id
_entity.type
_entity.pdbx_description
1 polymer ?
#
loop_
_entity_poly.entity_id
_entity_poly.type
_entity_poly.pdbx_seq_one_letter_code
_entity_poly.pdbx_strand_id
1 'polypeptide(L)'
;MAMPQDISPINPELMDTLFKTSEHDWIPIPDDPEHGFLKILWTGAETGRWAVLFRWLKGYVAPQHKHLTASHTFILSGKLEVRDGTLDAGDYIYEPNGMLHGATKALEDTEYLFICDGPVLFYDDKGFTRYLGWEELRRLEAAHNEKKSKAA
;
A
#
# COMPACT_ATOMS: atom_id res chain seq x y z
N MET A 1 23.07 -19.23 26.11
CA MET A 1 22.65 -20.35 25.25
C MET A 1 23.58 -20.37 24.05
N ALA A 2 24.33 -21.45 23.82
CA ALA A 2 25.19 -21.54 22.64
C ALA A 2 24.29 -21.73 21.41
N MET A 3 24.52 -20.95 20.34
CA MET A 3 23.84 -21.15 19.06
C MET A 3 24.27 -22.52 18.50
N PRO A 4 23.32 -23.26 17.89
CA PRO A 4 23.67 -24.50 17.19
C PRO A 4 24.75 -24.22 16.14
N GLN A 5 25.79 -25.03 16.11
CA GLN A 5 26.93 -24.82 15.20
C GLN A 5 26.64 -25.14 13.73
N ASP A 6 25.45 -25.70 13.42
CA ASP A 6 25.11 -26.23 12.10
C ASP A 6 24.02 -25.37 11.37
N ILE A 7 23.75 -24.12 11.79
CA ILE A 7 22.89 -23.23 11.05
C ILE A 7 23.68 -22.58 9.92
N SER A 8 23.67 -23.23 8.76
CA SER A 8 24.13 -22.61 7.53
C SER A 8 22.99 -21.84 6.87
N PRO A 9 23.23 -20.65 6.30
CA PRO A 9 22.20 -19.96 5.54
C PRO A 9 21.78 -20.83 4.36
N ILE A 10 20.46 -20.94 4.13
CA ILE A 10 19.90 -21.73 3.03
C ILE A 10 20.38 -21.15 1.68
N ASN A 11 20.45 -19.84 1.60
CA ASN A 11 21.01 -19.12 0.46
C ASN A 11 21.81 -17.91 0.94
N PRO A 12 23.15 -17.99 0.95
CA PRO A 12 24.01 -16.90 1.43
C PRO A 12 24.01 -15.67 0.54
N GLU A 13 23.43 -15.76 -0.68
CA GLU A 13 23.32 -14.63 -1.62
C GLU A 13 22.06 -13.79 -1.38
N LEU A 14 21.12 -14.28 -0.58
CA LEU A 14 19.94 -13.50 -0.21
C LEU A 14 20.34 -12.35 0.72
N MET A 15 20.01 -11.15 0.30
CA MET A 15 20.32 -9.91 1.00
C MET A 15 19.06 -9.17 1.42
N ASP A 16 19.15 -8.41 2.49
CA ASP A 16 18.11 -7.48 2.91
C ASP A 16 17.88 -6.43 1.83
N THR A 17 16.62 -6.02 1.68
CA THR A 17 16.27 -4.84 0.87
C THR A 17 16.03 -3.66 1.79
N LEU A 18 16.94 -2.69 1.77
CA LEU A 18 16.82 -1.46 2.52
C LEU A 18 16.09 -0.40 1.70
N PHE A 19 15.02 0.18 2.26
CA PHE A 19 14.28 1.26 1.65
C PHE A 19 14.25 2.48 2.58
N LYS A 20 14.95 3.54 2.18
CA LYS A 20 14.92 4.82 2.88
C LYS A 20 13.82 5.69 2.29
N THR A 21 12.73 5.84 3.00
CA THR A 21 11.52 6.53 2.52
C THR A 21 11.77 8.00 2.14
N SER A 22 12.74 8.65 2.79
CA SER A 22 13.11 10.05 2.49
C SER A 22 13.80 10.24 1.14
N GLU A 23 14.35 9.18 0.56
CA GLU A 23 15.05 9.20 -0.74
C GLU A 23 14.12 8.93 -1.92
N HIS A 24 12.83 8.67 -1.66
CA HIS A 24 11.83 8.34 -2.68
C HIS A 24 10.71 9.37 -2.71
N ASP A 25 10.23 9.66 -3.92
CA ASP A 25 9.13 10.59 -4.12
C ASP A 25 7.79 10.00 -3.68
N TRP A 26 6.87 10.87 -3.31
CA TRP A 26 5.45 10.54 -3.24
C TRP A 26 4.87 10.53 -4.66
N ILE A 27 4.27 9.39 -5.04
CA ILE A 27 3.62 9.21 -6.33
C ILE A 27 2.14 9.52 -6.17
N PRO A 28 1.59 10.50 -6.93
CA PRO A 28 0.17 10.79 -6.87
C PRO A 28 -0.68 9.59 -7.29
N ILE A 29 -1.78 9.34 -6.56
CA ILE A 29 -2.75 8.30 -6.90
C ILE A 29 -3.64 8.82 -8.04
N PRO A 30 -3.77 8.11 -9.17
CA PRO A 30 -4.47 8.63 -10.35
C PRO A 30 -5.93 9.02 -10.14
N ASP A 31 -6.64 8.38 -9.20
CA ASP A 31 -8.06 8.66 -8.93
C ASP A 31 -8.26 10.03 -8.26
N ASP A 32 -7.32 10.45 -7.42
CA ASP A 32 -7.31 11.75 -6.77
C ASP A 32 -5.87 12.21 -6.52
N PRO A 33 -5.21 12.74 -7.55
CA PRO A 33 -3.79 13.10 -7.49
C PRO A 33 -3.47 14.31 -6.62
N GLU A 34 -4.50 15.05 -6.18
CA GLU A 34 -4.35 16.20 -5.29
C GLU A 34 -4.36 15.81 -3.81
N HIS A 35 -5.02 14.70 -3.46
CA HIS A 35 -5.20 14.31 -2.07
C HIS A 35 -4.64 12.94 -1.72
N GLY A 36 -4.36 12.09 -2.70
CA GLY A 36 -3.83 10.74 -2.49
C GLY A 36 -2.43 10.54 -3.07
N PHE A 37 -1.54 9.98 -2.24
CA PHE A 37 -0.15 9.69 -2.63
C PHE A 37 0.30 8.36 -2.06
N LEU A 38 1.28 7.75 -2.71
CA LEU A 38 1.90 6.52 -2.21
C LEU A 38 3.42 6.49 -2.46
N LYS A 39 4.12 5.72 -1.67
CA LYS A 39 5.50 5.26 -1.91
C LYS A 39 5.50 3.74 -1.94
N ILE A 40 6.04 3.15 -2.99
CA ILE A 40 6.13 1.69 -3.12
C ILE A 40 7.36 1.23 -2.35
N LEU A 41 7.15 0.49 -1.26
CA LEU A 41 8.24 -0.02 -0.44
C LEU A 41 8.81 -1.32 -1.00
N TRP A 42 7.92 -2.21 -1.45
CA TRP A 42 8.30 -3.52 -1.96
C TRP A 42 7.17 -4.16 -2.76
N THR A 43 7.54 -4.96 -3.75
CA THR A 43 6.61 -5.80 -4.51
C THR A 43 7.22 -7.17 -4.73
N GLY A 44 6.44 -8.23 -4.53
CA GLY A 44 6.84 -9.61 -4.75
C GLY A 44 6.14 -10.20 -5.97
N ALA A 45 6.82 -10.25 -7.11
CA ALA A 45 6.29 -10.85 -8.33
C ALA A 45 5.92 -12.34 -8.16
N GLU A 46 6.67 -13.06 -7.32
CA GLU A 46 6.44 -14.48 -7.07
C GLU A 46 5.21 -14.75 -6.20
N THR A 47 4.93 -13.86 -5.25
CA THR A 47 3.86 -14.04 -4.26
C THR A 47 2.62 -13.22 -4.57
N GLY A 48 2.75 -12.16 -5.36
CA GLY A 48 1.71 -11.15 -5.57
C GLY A 48 1.58 -10.14 -4.43
N ARG A 49 2.35 -10.30 -3.34
CA ARG A 49 2.34 -9.41 -2.18
C ARG A 49 3.00 -8.07 -2.51
N TRP A 50 2.52 -7.02 -1.88
CA TRP A 50 3.09 -5.69 -1.99
C TRP A 50 2.93 -4.88 -0.71
N ALA A 51 3.81 -3.91 -0.52
CA ALA A 51 3.83 -3.02 0.63
C ALA A 51 4.04 -1.57 0.15
N VAL A 52 3.23 -0.66 0.66
CA VAL A 52 3.29 0.77 0.33
C VAL A 52 3.12 1.61 1.59
N LEU A 53 3.65 2.83 1.55
CA LEU A 53 3.16 3.91 2.41
C LEU A 53 2.10 4.68 1.62
N PHE A 54 0.96 4.90 2.23
CA PHE A 54 -0.02 5.84 1.75
C PHE A 54 0.08 7.16 2.52
N ARG A 55 -0.13 8.27 1.80
CA ARG A 55 -0.43 9.57 2.36
C ARG A 55 -1.75 10.03 1.76
N TRP A 56 -2.74 10.18 2.60
CA TRP A 56 -4.06 10.69 2.23
C TRP A 56 -4.29 12.01 2.95
N LEU A 57 -4.46 13.08 2.22
CA LEU A 57 -4.81 14.37 2.78
C LEU A 57 -6.25 14.34 3.27
N LYS A 58 -6.56 15.19 4.21
CA LYS A 58 -7.91 15.31 4.79
C LYS A 58 -8.98 15.40 3.70
N GLY A 59 -9.96 14.54 3.79
CA GLY A 59 -11.07 14.47 2.85
C GLY A 59 -10.90 13.46 1.71
N TYR A 60 -9.72 12.85 1.55
CA TYR A 60 -9.56 11.74 0.60
C TYR A 60 -10.52 10.61 0.95
N VAL A 61 -11.20 10.08 -0.06
CA VAL A 61 -12.11 8.94 0.06
C VAL A 61 -11.65 7.85 -0.91
N ALA A 62 -11.31 6.69 -0.37
CA ALA A 62 -10.93 5.55 -1.20
C ALA A 62 -12.12 5.08 -2.05
N PRO A 63 -11.92 4.81 -3.35
CA PRO A 63 -12.94 4.19 -4.17
C PRO A 63 -13.40 2.84 -3.62
N GLN A 64 -14.63 2.45 -3.91
CA GLN A 64 -15.15 1.14 -3.52
C GLN A 64 -14.28 0.02 -4.09
N HIS A 65 -13.92 -0.92 -3.22
CA HIS A 65 -13.06 -2.03 -3.61
C HIS A 65 -13.30 -3.27 -2.77
N LYS A 66 -12.83 -4.39 -3.29
CA LYS A 66 -12.85 -5.70 -2.64
C LYS A 66 -11.42 -6.21 -2.53
N HIS A 67 -11.04 -6.65 -1.35
CA HIS A 67 -9.80 -7.39 -1.16
C HIS A 67 -9.96 -8.82 -1.68
N LEU A 68 -9.07 -9.24 -2.58
CA LEU A 68 -8.99 -10.63 -3.04
C LEU A 68 -8.06 -11.47 -2.16
N THR A 69 -7.36 -10.82 -1.24
CA THR A 69 -6.46 -11.41 -0.26
C THR A 69 -6.50 -10.60 1.04
N ALA A 70 -5.82 -11.07 2.06
CA ALA A 70 -5.70 -10.34 3.31
C ALA A 70 -4.80 -9.10 3.18
N SER A 71 -5.08 -8.08 4.00
CA SER A 71 -4.23 -6.91 4.14
C SER A 71 -4.05 -6.50 5.60
N HIS A 72 -2.99 -5.75 5.83
CA HIS A 72 -2.59 -5.22 7.13
C HIS A 72 -2.32 -3.72 6.99
N THR A 73 -2.91 -2.91 7.84
CA THR A 73 -2.71 -1.47 7.90
C THR A 73 -2.23 -1.06 9.28
N PHE A 74 -1.19 -0.24 9.34
CA PHE A 74 -0.70 0.37 10.57
C PHE A 74 -0.61 1.89 10.38
N ILE A 75 -1.34 2.64 11.22
CA ILE A 75 -1.41 4.10 11.13
C ILE A 75 -0.16 4.71 11.75
N LEU A 76 0.57 5.50 10.97
CA LEU A 76 1.77 6.21 11.41
C LEU A 76 1.44 7.61 11.94
N SER A 77 0.50 8.29 11.30
CA SER A 77 0.03 9.62 11.72
C SER A 77 -1.38 9.89 11.17
N GLY A 78 -2.10 10.82 11.80
CA GLY A 78 -3.43 11.24 11.37
C GLY A 78 -4.55 10.32 11.83
N LYS A 79 -5.65 10.29 11.08
CA LYS A 79 -6.87 9.56 11.43
C LYS A 79 -7.63 9.09 10.20
N LEU A 80 -7.99 7.81 10.17
CA LEU A 80 -8.86 7.19 9.17
C LEU A 80 -10.22 6.84 9.76
N GLU A 81 -11.27 7.08 8.99
CA GLU A 81 -12.59 6.51 9.22
C GLU A 81 -12.73 5.23 8.39
N VAL A 82 -13.05 4.14 9.07
CA VAL A 82 -13.32 2.84 8.48
C VAL A 82 -14.75 2.40 8.85
N ARG A 83 -15.24 1.27 8.31
CA ARG A 83 -16.62 0.81 8.51
C ARG A 83 -17.06 0.79 9.98
N ASP A 84 -16.23 0.30 10.87
CA ASP A 84 -16.61 0.02 12.25
C ASP A 84 -16.03 1.03 13.27
N GLY A 85 -15.46 2.14 12.79
CA GLY A 85 -14.91 3.18 13.66
C GLY A 85 -13.82 4.02 13.05
N THR A 86 -12.97 4.57 13.88
CA THR A 86 -11.81 5.37 13.47
C THR A 86 -10.52 4.74 13.96
N LEU A 87 -9.46 4.94 13.20
CA LEU A 87 -8.10 4.52 13.51
C LEU A 87 -7.24 5.78 13.70
N ASP A 88 -6.58 5.85 14.85
CA ASP A 88 -5.61 6.89 15.19
C ASP A 88 -4.17 6.39 14.98
N ALA A 89 -3.19 7.29 15.06
CA ALA A 89 -1.77 6.92 15.00
C ALA A 89 -1.42 5.83 16.05
N GLY A 90 -0.77 4.76 15.61
CA GLY A 90 -0.46 3.59 16.42
C GLY A 90 -1.50 2.47 16.36
N ASP A 91 -2.66 2.72 15.74
CA ASP A 91 -3.67 1.68 15.54
C ASP A 91 -3.35 0.78 14.36
N TYR A 92 -3.88 -0.43 14.45
CA TYR A 92 -3.72 -1.48 13.44
C TYR A 92 -5.07 -2.08 13.06
N ILE A 93 -5.24 -2.39 11.78
CA ILE A 93 -6.38 -3.16 11.28
C ILE A 93 -5.92 -4.30 10.37
N TYR A 94 -6.53 -5.47 10.59
CA TYR A 94 -6.45 -6.61 9.70
C TYR A 94 -7.72 -6.72 8.88
N GLU A 95 -7.58 -6.87 7.59
CA GLU A 95 -8.70 -6.99 6.66
C GLU A 95 -8.61 -8.34 5.93
N PRO A 96 -9.58 -9.25 6.16
CA PRO A 96 -9.53 -10.59 5.60
C PRO A 96 -9.80 -10.60 4.09
N ASN A 97 -9.43 -11.70 3.46
CA ASN A 97 -9.81 -12.00 2.08
C ASN A 97 -11.33 -11.94 1.88
N GLY A 98 -11.75 -11.37 0.76
CA GLY A 98 -13.16 -11.29 0.38
C GLY A 98 -13.94 -10.14 1.01
N MET A 99 -13.28 -9.33 1.83
CA MET A 99 -13.90 -8.17 2.45
C MET A 99 -14.24 -7.11 1.41
N LEU A 100 -15.50 -6.66 1.43
CA LEU A 100 -15.95 -5.49 0.68
C LEU A 100 -15.71 -4.25 1.52
N HIS A 101 -14.90 -3.34 1.00
CA HIS A 101 -14.73 -2.04 1.61
C HIS A 101 -15.88 -1.09 1.24
N GLY A 102 -16.55 -0.60 2.29
CA GLY A 102 -17.21 0.69 2.23
C GLY A 102 -16.17 1.82 2.09
N ALA A 103 -16.63 3.05 2.05
CA ALA A 103 -15.72 4.19 1.97
C ALA A 103 -14.77 4.24 3.18
N THR A 104 -13.47 4.22 2.93
CA THR A 104 -12.44 4.59 3.91
C THR A 104 -12.07 6.03 3.64
N LYS A 105 -12.07 6.86 4.68
CA LYS A 105 -11.88 8.30 4.54
C LYS A 105 -10.79 8.82 5.46
N ALA A 106 -9.97 9.71 4.95
CA ALA A 106 -9.01 10.46 5.76
C ALA A 106 -9.73 11.63 6.46
N LEU A 107 -9.83 11.56 7.80
CA LEU A 107 -10.41 12.64 8.63
C LEU A 107 -9.40 13.74 8.92
N GLU A 108 -8.12 13.40 8.84
CA GLU A 108 -6.96 14.28 8.95
C GLU A 108 -5.95 13.88 7.87
N ASP A 109 -4.90 14.69 7.67
CA ASP A 109 -3.76 14.27 6.85
C ASP A 109 -3.14 13.03 7.50
N THR A 110 -3.16 11.94 6.79
CA THR A 110 -2.86 10.61 7.36
C THR A 110 -1.78 9.91 6.55
N GLU A 111 -0.81 9.34 7.25
CA GLU A 111 0.15 8.41 6.68
C GLU A 111 0.01 7.04 7.33
N TYR A 112 0.06 5.99 6.53
CA TYR A 112 -0.04 4.62 7.03
C TYR A 112 0.72 3.62 6.18
N LEU A 113 1.22 2.58 6.84
CA LEU A 113 1.80 1.41 6.19
C LEU A 113 0.66 0.47 5.79
N PHE A 114 0.66 0.05 4.53
CA PHE A 114 -0.27 -0.93 3.99
C PHE A 114 0.48 -2.09 3.37
N ILE A 115 0.17 -3.31 3.81
CA ILE A 115 0.72 -4.56 3.26
C ILE A 115 -0.45 -5.40 2.78
N CYS A 116 -0.45 -5.79 1.51
CA CYS A 116 -1.49 -6.60 0.91
C CYS A 116 -0.90 -7.88 0.30
N ASP A 117 -1.52 -9.01 0.58
CA ASP A 117 -1.04 -10.31 0.13
C ASP A 117 -1.37 -10.61 -1.34
N GLY A 118 -2.08 -9.72 -2.02
CA GLY A 118 -2.43 -9.85 -3.43
C GLY A 118 -3.24 -8.66 -3.93
N PRO A 119 -4.01 -8.80 -5.02
CA PRO A 119 -4.68 -7.67 -5.65
C PRO A 119 -5.93 -7.21 -4.90
N VAL A 120 -6.24 -5.94 -5.11
CA VAL A 120 -7.48 -5.27 -4.72
C VAL A 120 -8.28 -4.99 -5.99
N LEU A 121 -9.57 -5.30 -5.96
CA LEU A 121 -10.49 -5.17 -7.09
C LEU A 121 -11.38 -3.95 -6.89
N PHE A 122 -11.32 -3.00 -7.80
CA PHE A 122 -12.18 -1.81 -7.78
C PHE A 122 -13.44 -2.04 -8.62
N TYR A 123 -14.54 -1.49 -8.16
CA TYR A 123 -15.84 -1.62 -8.82
C TYR A 123 -16.72 -0.37 -8.58
N ASP A 124 -17.71 -0.21 -9.43
CA ASP A 124 -18.79 0.76 -9.30
C ASP A 124 -20.15 0.09 -9.52
N ASP A 125 -21.21 0.89 -9.64
CA ASP A 125 -22.58 0.38 -9.85
C ASP A 125 -22.74 -0.38 -11.18
N LYS A 126 -21.79 -0.25 -12.10
CA LYS A 126 -21.78 -0.94 -13.39
C LYS A 126 -20.94 -2.23 -13.38
N GLY A 127 -20.21 -2.47 -12.30
CA GLY A 127 -19.39 -3.65 -12.09
C GLY A 127 -17.90 -3.35 -11.93
N PHE A 128 -17.10 -4.31 -12.36
CA PHE A 128 -15.63 -4.22 -12.27
C PHE A 128 -15.06 -3.09 -13.11
N THR A 129 -14.18 -2.30 -12.51
CA THR A 129 -13.51 -1.19 -13.21
C THR A 129 -12.02 -1.45 -13.44
N ARG A 130 -11.30 -1.87 -12.42
CA ARG A 130 -9.86 -2.15 -12.47
C ARG A 130 -9.40 -2.94 -11.25
N TYR A 131 -8.18 -3.43 -11.27
CA TYR A 131 -7.52 -3.98 -10.10
C TYR A 131 -6.22 -3.23 -9.80
N LEU A 132 -5.75 -3.33 -8.57
CA LEU A 132 -4.45 -2.84 -8.12
C LEU A 132 -3.68 -4.00 -7.51
N GLY A 133 -2.56 -4.33 -8.10
CA GLY A 133 -1.63 -5.31 -7.61
C GLY A 133 -0.19 -4.85 -7.85
N TRP A 134 0.76 -5.75 -7.66
CA TRP A 134 2.17 -5.41 -7.76
C TRP A 134 2.58 -4.90 -9.16
N GLU A 135 1.97 -5.43 -10.23
CA GLU A 135 2.26 -5.00 -11.60
C GLU A 135 1.81 -3.57 -11.88
N GLU A 136 0.59 -3.21 -11.44
CA GLU A 136 0.04 -1.86 -11.60
C GLU A 136 0.86 -0.84 -10.81
N LEU A 137 1.32 -1.21 -9.61
CA LEU A 137 2.21 -0.37 -8.82
C LEU A 137 3.52 -0.10 -9.56
N ARG A 138 4.11 -1.12 -10.18
CA ARG A 138 5.34 -0.95 -10.98
C ARG A 138 5.13 -0.11 -12.22
N ARG A 139 3.97 -0.25 -12.90
CA ARG A 139 3.61 0.61 -14.03
C ARG A 139 3.43 2.07 -13.60
N LEU A 140 2.80 2.29 -12.45
CA LEU A 140 2.61 3.63 -11.88
C LEU A 140 3.96 4.30 -11.55
N GLU A 141 4.86 3.57 -10.93
CA GLU A 141 6.21 4.04 -10.61
C GLU A 141 7.00 4.40 -11.88
N ALA A 142 6.98 3.52 -12.89
CA ALA A 142 7.65 3.76 -14.17
C ALA A 142 7.11 5.01 -14.86
N ALA A 143 5.79 5.18 -14.91
CA ALA A 143 5.16 6.36 -15.51
C ALA A 143 5.50 7.66 -14.75
N HIS A 144 5.59 7.62 -13.42
CA HIS A 144 6.01 8.75 -12.60
C HIS A 144 7.45 9.16 -12.91
N ASN A 145 8.36 8.19 -12.95
CA ASN A 145 9.78 8.42 -13.22
C ASN A 145 10.01 8.97 -14.64
N GLU A 146 9.26 8.48 -15.63
CA GLU A 146 9.32 8.97 -16.99
C GLU A 146 8.89 10.44 -17.11
N LYS A 147 7.80 10.82 -16.42
CA LYS A 147 7.34 12.23 -16.38
C LYS A 147 8.38 13.13 -15.73
N LYS A 148 8.99 12.68 -14.64
CA LYS A 148 10.04 13.42 -13.92
C LYS A 148 11.27 13.65 -14.82
N SER A 149 11.71 12.63 -15.55
CA SER A 149 12.85 12.72 -16.47
C SER A 149 12.59 13.69 -17.63
N LYS A 150 11.34 13.79 -18.11
CA LYS A 150 10.96 14.73 -19.19
C LYS A 150 10.81 16.17 -18.71
N ALA A 151 10.63 16.39 -17.40
CA ALA A 151 10.48 17.71 -16.79
C ALA A 151 11.81 18.32 -16.30
N ALA A 152 12.85 17.52 -16.20
CA ALA A 152 14.21 17.91 -15.80
C ALA A 152 15.06 18.32 -17.02
#